data_5146ba98520cebf16001841d03a4069e
#
_entry.id   5146ba98520cebf16001841d03a4069e
#
_cell.length_a   1.000
_cell.length_b   1.000
_cell.length_c   1.000
_cell.angle_alpha   90.00
_cell.angle_beta   90.00
_cell.angle_gamma   90.00
#
_symmetry.space_group_name_H-M   'P 1'
#
loop_
_entity.id
_entity.type
_entity.pdbx_description
1 polymer ?
#
loop_
_entity_poly.entity_id
_entity_poly.type
_entity_poly.pdbx_seq_one_letter_code
_entity_poly.pdbx_strand_id
1 'polypeptide(L)'
;YFIENSNEEELIILLKKYIYDDLIRQFEDMLNSRRLQLHISENANDKFIELIDKISYTQILTLCNRVAVFFSDKVLTGNMSKSMAKNAALLNVSKFYDRAIQSDWTINHAEICHIGKELQFFIERILNKKTTILKDIASAENLRKWKNLEKDYNRQTAYAEE
;
A
#
# COMPACT_ATOMS: atom_id res chain seq x y z
N TYR A 1 -4.15 3.18 -25.69
CA TYR A 1 -4.87 2.03 -26.28
C TYR A 1 -5.26 1.01 -25.22
N PHE A 2 -4.33 0.68 -24.31
CA PHE A 2 -4.56 -0.30 -23.26
C PHE A 2 -5.62 0.16 -22.23
N ILE A 3 -5.67 1.45 -21.94
CA ILE A 3 -6.60 2.03 -20.95
C ILE A 3 -8.03 2.09 -21.48
N GLU A 4 -8.20 2.35 -22.79
CA GLU A 4 -9.52 2.50 -23.40
C GLU A 4 -10.28 1.17 -23.53
N ASN A 5 -9.54 0.04 -23.63
CA ASN A 5 -10.11 -1.30 -23.83
C ASN A 5 -10.09 -2.17 -22.57
N SER A 6 -9.43 -1.73 -21.49
CA SER A 6 -9.38 -2.49 -20.25
C SER A 6 -10.59 -2.16 -19.36
N ASN A 7 -11.24 -3.20 -18.84
CA ASN A 7 -12.27 -3.09 -17.83
C ASN A 7 -11.67 -2.43 -16.57
N GLU A 8 -12.41 -1.53 -15.94
CA GLU A 8 -12.01 -0.88 -14.68
C GLU A 8 -11.66 -1.89 -13.59
N GLU A 9 -12.40 -3.01 -13.52
CA GLU A 9 -12.12 -4.09 -12.57
C GLU A 9 -10.75 -4.72 -12.80
N GLU A 10 -10.36 -4.95 -14.05
CA GLU A 10 -9.05 -5.50 -14.39
C GLU A 10 -7.91 -4.55 -14.00
N LEU A 11 -8.09 -3.26 -14.23
CA LEU A 11 -7.12 -2.25 -13.84
C LEU A 11 -6.94 -2.19 -12.34
N ILE A 12 -8.04 -2.27 -11.57
CA ILE A 12 -7.99 -2.28 -10.12
C ILE A 12 -7.33 -3.56 -9.59
N ILE A 13 -7.62 -4.71 -10.17
CA ILE A 13 -6.96 -5.97 -9.80
C ILE A 13 -5.44 -5.87 -10.00
N LEU A 14 -5.00 -5.33 -11.12
CA LEU A 14 -3.58 -5.12 -11.42
C LEU A 14 -2.95 -4.11 -10.46
N LEU A 15 -3.65 -3.00 -10.19
CA LEU A 15 -3.17 -1.99 -9.24
C LEU A 15 -2.96 -2.60 -7.85
N LYS A 16 -3.92 -3.37 -7.36
CA LYS A 16 -3.82 -4.05 -6.05
C LYS A 16 -2.66 -5.04 -6.02
N LYS A 17 -2.43 -5.76 -7.11
CA LYS A 17 -1.29 -6.67 -7.22
C LYS A 17 0.04 -5.94 -7.10
N TYR A 18 0.21 -4.84 -7.84
CA TYR A 18 1.43 -4.03 -7.77
C TYR A 18 1.60 -3.37 -6.41
N ILE A 19 0.50 -2.93 -5.80
CA ILE A 19 0.50 -2.40 -4.43
C ILE A 19 0.97 -3.48 -3.44
N TYR A 20 0.41 -4.69 -3.53
CA TYR A 20 0.79 -5.80 -2.67
C TYR A 20 2.29 -6.12 -2.79
N ASP A 21 2.78 -6.30 -4.02
CA ASP A 21 4.18 -6.63 -4.26
C ASP A 21 5.12 -5.53 -3.71
N ASP A 22 4.76 -4.28 -3.89
CA ASP A 22 5.55 -3.16 -3.40
C ASP A 22 5.51 -3.03 -1.88
N LEU A 23 4.36 -3.27 -1.26
CA LEU A 23 4.23 -3.29 0.21
C LEU A 23 5.10 -4.38 0.83
N ILE A 24 5.13 -5.58 0.25
CA ILE A 24 5.98 -6.67 0.73
C ILE A 24 7.45 -6.28 0.64
N ARG A 25 7.89 -5.72 -0.47
CA ARG A 25 9.27 -5.23 -0.65
C ARG A 25 9.62 -4.16 0.37
N GLN A 26 8.76 -3.17 0.55
CA GLN A 26 8.94 -2.09 1.51
C GLN A 26 9.01 -2.62 2.95
N PHE A 27 8.14 -3.56 3.30
CA PHE A 27 8.12 -4.16 4.63
C PHE A 27 9.40 -4.97 4.89
N GLU A 28 9.87 -5.75 3.92
CA GLU A 28 11.15 -6.45 4.02
C GLU A 28 12.32 -5.46 4.21
N ASP A 29 12.34 -4.36 3.48
CA ASP A 29 13.35 -3.32 3.63
C ASP A 29 13.32 -2.70 5.03
N MET A 30 12.14 -2.45 5.58
CA MET A 30 11.99 -1.95 6.96
C MET A 30 12.54 -2.94 7.99
N LEU A 31 12.24 -4.22 7.82
CA LEU A 31 12.72 -5.29 8.71
C LEU A 31 14.24 -5.44 8.60
N ASN A 32 14.78 -5.41 7.38
CA ASN A 32 16.21 -5.55 7.13
C ASN A 32 17.01 -4.34 7.65
N SER A 33 16.49 -3.14 7.55
CA SER A 33 17.12 -1.93 8.09
C SER A 33 17.26 -1.99 9.62
N ARG A 34 16.46 -2.81 10.28
CA ARG A 34 16.50 -3.07 11.72
C ARG A 34 17.25 -4.35 12.07
N ARG A 35 18.06 -4.88 11.14
CA ARG A 35 18.92 -6.07 11.29
C ARG A 35 18.13 -7.36 11.58
N LEU A 36 16.86 -7.41 11.21
CA LEU A 36 16.07 -8.64 11.35
C LEU A 36 16.36 -9.66 10.24
N GLN A 37 16.84 -9.20 9.08
CA GLN A 37 17.21 -10.03 7.91
C GLN A 37 16.11 -11.05 7.56
N LEU A 38 14.86 -10.57 7.56
CA LEU A 38 13.71 -11.41 7.30
C LEU A 38 13.30 -11.30 5.84
N HIS A 39 13.11 -12.45 5.22
CA HIS A 39 12.47 -12.56 3.92
C HIS A 39 11.05 -13.07 4.12
N ILE A 40 10.07 -12.30 3.68
CA ILE A 40 8.67 -12.66 3.84
C ILE A 40 8.32 -13.72 2.80
N SER A 41 7.75 -14.83 3.25
CA SER A 41 7.31 -15.93 2.39
C SER A 41 6.27 -15.42 1.36
N GLU A 42 6.37 -15.94 0.13
CA GLU A 42 5.40 -15.66 -0.94
C GLU A 42 3.99 -16.18 -0.63
N ASN A 43 3.83 -16.97 0.41
CA ASN A 43 2.51 -17.39 0.86
C ASN A 43 1.72 -16.18 1.33
N ALA A 44 0.83 -15.72 0.47
CA ALA A 44 0.00 -14.56 0.72
C ALA A 44 -0.81 -14.76 2.01
N ASN A 45 -0.68 -13.82 2.95
CA ASN A 45 -1.56 -13.76 4.09
C ASN A 45 -2.86 -13.07 3.65
N ASP A 46 -3.95 -13.79 3.59
CA ASP A 46 -5.25 -13.29 3.11
C ASP A 46 -5.70 -12.05 3.90
N LYS A 47 -5.44 -12.01 5.20
CA LYS A 47 -5.79 -10.85 6.03
C LYS A 47 -4.99 -9.60 5.66
N PHE A 48 -3.73 -9.76 5.27
CA PHE A 48 -2.92 -8.64 4.79
C PHE A 48 -3.45 -8.12 3.44
N ILE A 49 -3.81 -9.03 2.54
CA ILE A 49 -4.41 -8.67 1.25
C ILE A 49 -5.73 -7.90 1.45
N GLU A 50 -6.56 -8.33 2.39
CA GLU A 50 -7.82 -7.63 2.72
C GLU A 50 -7.61 -6.17 3.15
N LEU A 51 -6.46 -5.84 3.74
CA LEU A 51 -6.15 -4.45 4.13
C LEU A 51 -6.10 -3.51 2.93
N ILE A 52 -5.69 -4.01 1.76
CA ILE A 52 -5.62 -3.20 0.54
C ILE A 52 -7.01 -2.69 0.14
N ASP A 53 -8.06 -3.44 0.48
CA ASP A 53 -9.45 -3.03 0.24
C ASP A 53 -10.00 -2.08 1.32
N LYS A 54 -9.36 -2.01 2.47
CA LYS A 54 -9.87 -1.28 3.64
C LYS A 54 -9.19 0.07 3.86
N ILE A 55 -7.90 0.16 3.60
CA ILE A 55 -7.11 1.36 3.81
C ILE A 55 -6.14 1.58 2.64
N SER A 56 -5.54 2.77 2.59
CA SER A 56 -4.63 3.13 1.50
C SER A 56 -3.24 2.51 1.66
N TYR A 57 -2.49 2.47 0.57
CA TYR A 57 -1.08 2.06 0.54
C TYR A 57 -0.26 2.80 1.62
N THR A 58 -0.42 4.11 1.71
CA THR A 58 0.34 4.93 2.67
C THR A 58 -0.02 4.63 4.12
N GLN A 59 -1.27 4.29 4.40
CA GLN A 59 -1.71 3.85 5.73
C GLN A 59 -1.17 2.47 6.08
N ILE A 60 -1.14 1.55 5.13
CA ILE A 60 -0.55 0.21 5.33
C ILE A 60 0.95 0.33 5.62
N LEU A 61 1.66 1.22 4.92
CA LEU A 61 3.07 1.49 5.20
C LEU A 61 3.30 1.93 6.65
N THR A 62 2.43 2.78 7.18
CA THR A 62 2.48 3.20 8.58
C THR A 62 2.37 2.01 9.53
N LEU A 63 1.43 1.11 9.26
CA LEU A 63 1.27 -0.11 10.06
C LEU A 63 2.48 -1.04 9.94
N CYS A 64 3.01 -1.21 8.74
CA CYS A 64 4.22 -2.01 8.50
C CYS A 64 5.40 -1.49 9.32
N ASN A 65 5.60 -0.18 9.34
CA ASN A 65 6.67 0.43 10.11
C ASN A 65 6.49 0.18 11.62
N ARG A 66 5.28 0.30 12.14
CA ARG A 66 4.99 0.01 13.55
C ARG A 66 5.27 -1.45 13.90
N VAL A 67 4.91 -2.37 13.04
CA VAL A 67 5.20 -3.80 13.24
C VAL A 67 6.71 -4.05 13.21
N ALA A 68 7.44 -3.42 12.28
CA ALA A 68 8.90 -3.56 12.20
C ALA A 68 9.59 -3.08 13.48
N VAL A 69 9.17 -1.94 14.03
CA VAL A 69 9.66 -1.42 15.31
C VAL A 69 9.36 -2.41 16.44
N PHE A 70 8.11 -2.84 16.53
CA PHE A 70 7.66 -3.78 17.57
C PHE A 70 8.47 -5.07 17.56
N PHE A 71 8.67 -5.69 16.39
CA PHE A 71 9.43 -6.92 16.27
C PHE A 71 10.92 -6.71 16.54
N SER A 72 11.49 -5.60 16.09
CA SER A 72 12.87 -5.25 16.40
C SER A 72 13.09 -5.22 17.92
N ASP A 73 12.22 -4.55 18.64
CA ASP A 73 12.31 -4.46 20.09
C ASP A 73 12.16 -5.83 20.76
N LYS A 74 11.23 -6.65 20.30
CA LYS A 74 10.99 -8.00 20.83
C LYS A 74 12.17 -8.93 20.60
N VAL A 75 12.77 -8.89 19.43
CA VAL A 75 13.94 -9.72 19.10
C VAL A 75 15.19 -9.26 19.87
N LEU A 76 15.42 -7.94 19.95
CA LEU A 76 16.56 -7.37 20.68
C LEU A 76 16.49 -7.64 22.16
N THR A 77 15.31 -7.67 22.77
CA THR A 77 15.14 -7.98 24.20
C THR A 77 15.05 -9.47 24.49
N GLY A 78 15.18 -10.33 23.46
CA GLY A 78 15.14 -11.78 23.62
C GLY A 78 13.75 -12.37 23.85
N ASN A 79 12.69 -11.56 23.75
CA ASN A 79 11.31 -12.00 23.96
C ASN A 79 10.69 -12.71 22.77
N MET A 80 11.37 -12.70 21.62
CA MET A 80 10.91 -13.33 20.40
C MET A 80 12.13 -13.75 19.56
N SER A 81 12.08 -14.93 18.94
CA SER A 81 13.08 -15.35 17.97
C SER A 81 12.84 -14.69 16.61
N LYS A 82 13.90 -14.60 15.79
CA LYS A 82 13.77 -14.10 14.40
C LYS A 82 12.80 -14.95 13.59
N SER A 83 12.80 -16.27 13.79
CA SER A 83 11.90 -17.18 13.09
C SER A 83 10.42 -16.91 13.42
N MET A 84 10.11 -16.68 14.69
CA MET A 84 8.75 -16.30 15.12
C MET A 84 8.34 -14.95 14.53
N ALA A 85 9.23 -13.97 14.51
CA ALA A 85 8.98 -12.66 13.91
C ALA A 85 8.65 -12.79 12.43
N LYS A 86 9.43 -13.57 11.68
CA LYS A 86 9.22 -13.83 10.25
C LYS A 86 7.83 -14.41 9.98
N ASN A 87 7.45 -15.44 10.73
CA ASN A 87 6.19 -16.15 10.51
C ASN A 87 4.97 -15.31 10.88
N ALA A 88 5.12 -14.37 11.82
CA ALA A 88 4.03 -13.56 12.32
C ALA A 88 3.96 -12.15 11.69
N ALA A 89 4.91 -11.79 10.82
CA ALA A 89 5.05 -10.41 10.34
C ALA A 89 3.78 -9.87 9.67
N LEU A 90 3.29 -10.53 8.63
CA LEU A 90 2.11 -10.06 7.89
C LEU A 90 0.83 -10.11 8.73
N LEU A 91 0.68 -11.15 9.54
CA LEU A 91 -0.49 -11.28 10.43
C LEU A 91 -0.53 -10.14 11.44
N ASN A 92 0.63 -9.71 11.94
CA ASN A 92 0.69 -8.62 12.91
C ASN A 92 0.33 -7.26 12.32
N VAL A 93 0.57 -7.02 11.03
CA VAL A 93 0.07 -5.81 10.37
C VAL A 93 -1.46 -5.75 10.45
N SER A 94 -2.13 -6.85 10.17
CA SER A 94 -3.60 -6.95 10.32
C SER A 94 -4.06 -6.78 11.76
N LYS A 95 -3.33 -7.34 12.72
CA LYS A 95 -3.65 -7.16 14.15
C LYS A 95 -3.50 -5.72 14.62
N PHE A 96 -2.48 -5.00 14.13
CA PHE A 96 -2.33 -3.57 14.41
C PHE A 96 -3.48 -2.76 13.81
N TYR A 97 -3.93 -3.12 12.63
CA TYR A 97 -5.13 -2.52 12.05
C TYR A 97 -6.37 -2.74 12.93
N ASP A 98 -6.62 -3.97 13.35
CA ASP A 98 -7.76 -4.30 14.21
C ASP A 98 -7.72 -3.51 15.54
N ARG A 99 -6.54 -3.38 16.14
CA ARG A 99 -6.36 -2.56 17.35
C ARG A 99 -6.66 -1.09 17.11
N ALA A 100 -6.23 -0.56 15.96
CA ALA A 100 -6.51 0.83 15.60
C ALA A 100 -8.02 1.08 15.49
N ILE A 101 -8.75 0.17 14.86
CA ILE A 101 -10.20 0.26 14.72
C ILE A 101 -10.90 0.14 16.07
N GLN A 102 -10.51 -0.83 16.90
CA GLN A 102 -11.10 -1.04 18.24
C GLN A 102 -10.86 0.13 19.18
N SER A 103 -9.70 0.76 19.08
CA SER A 103 -9.30 1.87 19.96
C SER A 103 -9.59 3.25 19.37
N ASP A 104 -10.25 3.29 18.21
CA ASP A 104 -10.56 4.52 17.46
C ASP A 104 -9.33 5.39 17.17
N TRP A 105 -8.21 4.73 16.83
CA TRP A 105 -6.99 5.42 16.45
C TRP A 105 -7.02 5.79 14.98
N THR A 106 -6.58 7.02 14.67
CA THR A 106 -6.35 7.44 13.29
C THR A 106 -5.05 6.81 12.78
N ILE A 107 -5.14 6.07 11.68
CA ILE A 107 -3.97 5.55 10.97
C ILE A 107 -3.47 6.63 10.04
N ASN A 108 -2.31 7.23 10.37
CA ASN A 108 -1.73 8.30 9.57
C ASN A 108 -1.17 7.78 8.25
N HIS A 109 -1.09 8.66 7.26
CA HIS A 109 -0.44 8.35 5.98
C HIS A 109 1.08 8.52 6.11
N ALA A 110 1.83 7.50 5.66
CA ALA A 110 3.27 7.62 5.52
C ALA A 110 3.62 8.49 4.30
N GLU A 111 4.80 9.08 4.31
CA GLU A 111 5.32 9.80 3.14
C GLU A 111 5.64 8.81 2.01
N ILE A 112 5.36 9.23 0.77
CA ILE A 112 5.64 8.42 -0.41
C ILE A 112 7.07 8.73 -0.87
N CYS A 113 8.05 7.97 -0.36
CA CYS A 113 9.48 8.25 -0.61
C CYS A 113 10.12 7.30 -1.61
N HIS A 114 9.78 6.01 -1.58
CA HIS A 114 10.52 4.98 -2.31
C HIS A 114 9.58 3.95 -2.95
N ILE A 115 8.73 4.41 -3.86
CA ILE A 115 7.85 3.52 -4.61
C ILE A 115 8.68 2.69 -5.58
N GLY A 116 8.38 1.37 -5.67
CA GLY A 116 9.00 0.48 -6.64
C GLY A 116 8.71 0.90 -8.08
N LYS A 117 9.64 0.61 -8.98
CA LYS A 117 9.55 1.02 -10.39
C LYS A 117 8.31 0.48 -11.09
N GLU A 118 7.92 -0.76 -10.79
CA GLU A 118 6.76 -1.41 -11.40
C GLU A 118 5.46 -0.71 -11.01
N LEU A 119 5.28 -0.42 -9.73
CA LEU A 119 4.09 0.30 -9.24
C LEU A 119 4.07 1.73 -9.78
N GLN A 120 5.20 2.42 -9.75
CA GLN A 120 5.31 3.78 -10.29
C GLN A 120 4.96 3.81 -11.77
N PHE A 121 5.53 2.90 -12.57
CA PHE A 121 5.25 2.79 -13.99
C PHE A 121 3.76 2.54 -14.25
N PHE A 122 3.15 1.62 -13.51
CA PHE A 122 1.72 1.31 -13.67
C PHE A 122 0.86 2.55 -13.40
N ILE A 123 1.13 3.26 -12.31
CA ILE A 123 0.35 4.46 -11.95
C ILE A 123 0.55 5.57 -12.98
N GLU A 124 1.79 5.90 -13.33
CA GLU A 124 2.11 7.05 -14.17
C GLU A 124 1.84 6.79 -15.65
N ARG A 125 2.13 5.58 -16.16
CA ARG A 125 2.06 5.27 -17.57
C ARG A 125 0.79 4.54 -18.01
N ILE A 126 0.30 3.63 -17.18
CA ILE A 126 -0.90 2.85 -17.51
C ILE A 126 -2.16 3.58 -17.05
N LEU A 127 -2.21 4.02 -15.79
CA LEU A 127 -3.34 4.78 -15.28
C LEU A 127 -3.29 6.27 -15.63
N ASN A 128 -2.14 6.77 -16.06
CA ASN A 128 -1.89 8.19 -16.35
C ASN A 128 -2.27 9.07 -15.13
N LYS A 129 -1.82 8.69 -13.96
CA LYS A 129 -2.09 9.37 -12.69
C LYS A 129 -0.78 9.70 -11.98
N LYS A 130 -0.86 10.54 -10.95
CA LYS A 130 0.25 10.81 -10.05
C LYS A 130 0.27 9.77 -8.93
N THR A 131 1.46 9.52 -8.37
CA THR A 131 1.62 8.55 -7.27
C THR A 131 0.86 8.97 -6.00
N THR A 132 0.43 10.21 -5.91
CA THR A 132 -0.43 10.69 -4.81
C THR A 132 -1.75 9.94 -4.68
N ILE A 133 -2.20 9.24 -5.73
CA ILE A 133 -3.39 8.37 -5.64
C ILE A 133 -3.21 7.24 -4.62
N LEU A 134 -1.98 6.91 -4.24
CA LEU A 134 -1.70 5.90 -3.22
C LEU A 134 -2.12 6.32 -1.80
N LYS A 135 -2.51 7.58 -1.61
CA LYS A 135 -3.16 8.05 -0.38
C LYS A 135 -4.64 7.65 -0.30
N ASP A 136 -5.21 7.21 -1.41
CA ASP A 136 -6.59 6.74 -1.49
C ASP A 136 -6.64 5.22 -1.53
N ILE A 137 -7.80 4.66 -1.15
CA ILE A 137 -8.03 3.22 -1.26
C ILE A 137 -8.12 2.84 -2.74
N ALA A 138 -7.44 1.78 -3.14
CA ALA A 138 -7.48 1.25 -4.50
C ALA A 138 -8.84 0.57 -4.75
N SER A 139 -9.76 1.30 -5.38
CA SER A 139 -11.12 0.82 -5.67
C SER A 139 -11.61 1.33 -7.02
N ALA A 140 -12.58 0.63 -7.59
CA ALA A 140 -13.22 1.06 -8.84
C ALA A 140 -13.89 2.44 -8.68
N GLU A 141 -14.48 2.71 -7.52
CA GLU A 141 -15.09 4.00 -7.19
C GLU A 141 -14.06 5.13 -7.22
N ASN A 142 -12.92 4.95 -6.57
CA ASN A 142 -11.83 5.93 -6.59
C ASN A 142 -11.23 6.10 -7.98
N LEU A 143 -11.11 5.04 -8.75
CA LEU A 143 -10.64 5.13 -10.15
C LEU A 143 -11.55 6.03 -10.98
N ARG A 144 -12.87 5.90 -10.85
CA ARG A 144 -13.85 6.77 -11.51
C ARG A 144 -13.74 8.21 -11.03
N LYS A 145 -13.59 8.41 -9.73
CA LYS A 145 -13.40 9.73 -9.12
C LYS A 145 -12.16 10.42 -9.68
N TRP A 146 -11.03 9.73 -9.80
CA TRP A 146 -9.80 10.28 -10.37
C TRP A 146 -10.00 10.66 -11.85
N LYS A 147 -10.69 9.85 -12.64
CA LYS A 147 -11.02 10.16 -14.03
C LYS A 147 -11.92 11.40 -14.15
N ASN A 148 -12.90 11.54 -13.28
CA ASN A 148 -13.83 12.68 -13.32
C ASN A 148 -13.14 14.00 -12.93
N LEU A 149 -12.26 13.99 -11.94
CA LEU A 149 -11.46 15.16 -11.57
C LEU A 149 -10.60 15.66 -12.73
N GLU A 150 -10.02 14.76 -13.49
CA GLU A 150 -9.23 15.09 -14.67
C GLU A 150 -10.08 15.72 -15.78
N LYS A 151 -11.28 15.20 -16.03
CA LYS A 151 -12.22 15.78 -17.00
C LYS A 151 -12.64 17.21 -16.60
N ASP A 152 -12.93 17.42 -15.33
CA ASP A 152 -13.33 18.74 -14.81
C ASP A 152 -12.17 19.75 -14.93
N TYR A 153 -10.95 19.32 -14.62
CA TYR A 153 -9.75 20.15 -14.80
C TYR A 153 -9.54 20.54 -16.26
N ASN A 154 -9.64 19.59 -17.18
CA ASN A 154 -9.49 19.84 -18.60
C ASN A 154 -10.58 20.77 -19.15
N ARG A 155 -11.81 20.69 -18.65
CA ARG A 155 -12.88 21.63 -18.99
C ARG A 155 -12.56 23.05 -18.53
N GLN A 156 -12.11 23.20 -17.29
CA GLN A 156 -11.75 24.51 -16.72
C GLN A 156 -10.60 25.16 -17.48
N THR A 157 -9.57 24.39 -17.85
CA THR A 157 -8.45 24.91 -18.63
C THR A 157 -8.87 25.26 -20.06
N ALA A 158 -9.75 24.52 -20.69
CA ALA A 158 -10.29 24.85 -22.03
C ALA A 158 -11.07 26.17 -22.01
N TYR A 159 -11.86 26.45 -20.97
CA TYR A 159 -12.57 27.72 -20.81
C TYR A 159 -11.64 28.90 -20.51
N ALA A 160 -10.52 28.67 -19.86
CA ALA A 160 -9.54 29.72 -19.57
C ALA A 160 -8.70 30.13 -20.78
N GLU A 161 -8.58 29.29 -21.80
CA GLU A 161 -7.86 29.57 -23.05
C GLU A 161 -8.72 30.30 -24.12
N GLU A 162 -10.03 30.34 -23.94
CA GLU A 162 -10.94 31.15 -24.80
C GLU A 162 -11.03 32.60 -24.30
#